data_d960bd1c9f1337b3af61ba2eca0fd004
#
_entry.id   d960bd1c9f1337b3af61ba2eca0fd004
#
_cell.length_a   1.000
_cell.length_b   1.000
_cell.length_c   1.000
_cell.angle_alpha   90.00
_cell.angle_beta   90.00
_cell.angle_gamma   90.00
#
_symmetry.space_group_name_H-M   'P 1'
#
loop_
_entity.id
_entity.type
_entity.pdbx_description
1 polymer ?
#
loop_
_entity_poly.entity_id
_entity_poly.type
_entity_poly.pdbx_seq_one_letter_code
_entity_poly.pdbx_strand_id
1 'polypeptide(L)'
;SIPQNILMSFYIGGAVFFVSVLYTIITSKEYPPSNPSKTSDNSTPQLGLFQEIVDSIKHMPIQMKRLALVNFITWPGLFLMWFYYSTGVATQIFHGDPTTNSEVFTLGLEHANTTSAILNLVTFGFSFTLPFWVSRIGKKYTHTLCLLVGGMGLVSVYFVDQPNLLYVSMGLVGIAWASILSMPYSMLSGYIPEHKMGMYMGIFNFFIVLPEIIASLFFGKIMSSYLNNDRLMAVLIGGCLLITAGLVCAFIIKEDQTHDA
;
A
#
# COMPACT_ATOMS: atom_id res chain seq x y z
N SER A 1 22.74 -19.10 11.93
CA SER A 1 23.34 -17.78 11.67
C SER A 1 22.70 -17.18 10.42
N ILE A 2 22.40 -15.89 10.45
CA ILE A 2 21.85 -15.18 9.27
C ILE A 2 22.91 -15.21 8.15
N PRO A 3 22.55 -15.58 6.91
CA PRO A 3 23.47 -15.56 5.78
C PRO A 3 24.09 -14.17 5.56
N GLN A 4 25.38 -14.12 5.22
CA GLN A 4 26.12 -12.85 5.09
C GLN A 4 25.56 -11.93 3.98
N ASN A 5 25.07 -12.51 2.87
CA ASN A 5 24.43 -11.75 1.79
C ASN A 5 23.17 -11.00 2.25
N ILE A 6 22.35 -11.62 3.11
CA ILE A 6 21.17 -10.99 3.71
C ILE A 6 21.61 -9.84 4.63
N LEU A 7 22.58 -10.10 5.51
CA LEU A 7 23.11 -9.10 6.44
C LEU A 7 23.67 -7.87 5.68
N MET A 8 24.46 -8.10 4.64
CA MET A 8 25.00 -7.04 3.79
C MET A 8 23.92 -6.24 3.08
N SER A 9 22.86 -6.89 2.59
CA SER A 9 21.73 -6.20 1.96
C SER A 9 21.04 -5.23 2.93
N PHE A 10 20.85 -5.64 4.20
CA PHE A 10 20.28 -4.76 5.23
C PHE A 10 21.21 -3.60 5.57
N TYR A 11 22.52 -3.80 5.68
CA TYR A 11 23.46 -2.73 5.97
C TYR A 11 23.55 -1.71 4.81
N ILE A 12 23.63 -2.19 3.57
CA ILE A 12 23.67 -1.31 2.39
C ILE A 12 22.36 -0.54 2.26
N GLY A 13 21.21 -1.22 2.36
CA GLY A 13 19.90 -0.58 2.30
C GLY A 13 19.71 0.46 3.41
N GLY A 14 20.09 0.12 4.65
CA GLY A 14 20.04 1.03 5.79
C GLY A 14 20.96 2.26 5.61
N ALA A 15 22.17 2.07 5.09
CA ALA A 15 23.10 3.16 4.83
C ALA A 15 22.56 4.10 3.73
N VAL A 16 22.05 3.55 2.62
CA VAL A 16 21.45 4.35 1.53
C VAL A 16 20.24 5.13 2.03
N PHE A 17 19.38 4.49 2.80
CA PHE A 17 18.22 5.15 3.40
C PHE A 17 18.64 6.29 4.33
N PHE A 18 19.59 6.03 5.23
CA PHE A 18 20.11 7.04 6.16
C PHE A 18 20.72 8.26 5.44
N VAL A 19 21.54 8.02 4.42
CA VAL A 19 22.14 9.09 3.61
C VAL A 19 21.07 9.90 2.88
N SER A 20 20.03 9.24 2.33
CA SER A 20 18.92 9.91 1.65
C SER A 20 18.12 10.80 2.60
N VAL A 21 17.84 10.33 3.81
CA VAL A 21 17.14 11.11 4.84
C VAL A 21 18.00 12.31 5.27
N LEU A 22 19.29 12.11 5.53
CA LEU A 22 20.21 13.21 5.87
C LEU A 22 20.27 14.26 4.76
N TYR A 23 20.37 13.82 3.50
CA TYR A 23 20.36 14.72 2.36
C TYR A 23 19.09 15.56 2.33
N THR A 24 17.92 14.93 2.53
CA THR A 24 16.64 15.64 2.58
C THR A 24 16.59 16.65 3.70
N ILE A 25 17.04 16.31 4.92
CA ILE A 25 17.06 17.21 6.07
C ILE A 25 17.95 18.43 5.80
N ILE A 26 19.12 18.22 5.21
CA ILE A 26 20.09 19.29 4.96
C ILE A 26 19.64 20.22 3.82
N THR A 27 18.99 19.66 2.78
CA THR A 27 18.60 20.43 1.59
C THR A 27 17.22 21.05 1.67
N SER A 28 16.32 20.49 2.48
CA SER A 28 14.94 21.00 2.65
C SER A 28 14.96 22.29 3.47
N LYS A 29 14.38 23.36 2.92
CA LYS A 29 14.13 24.61 3.64
C LYS A 29 12.70 24.61 4.17
N GLU A 30 12.56 24.72 5.48
CA GLU A 30 11.26 24.97 6.07
C GLU A 30 10.89 26.45 5.90
N TYR A 31 9.75 26.71 5.30
CA TYR A 31 9.20 28.05 5.20
C TYR A 31 8.23 28.24 6.38
N PRO A 32 8.51 29.18 7.29
CA PRO A 32 7.57 29.51 8.35
C PRO A 32 6.25 29.99 7.72
N PRO A 33 5.09 29.73 8.35
CA PRO A 33 3.80 30.17 7.84
C PRO A 33 3.80 31.69 7.65
N SER A 34 3.39 32.13 6.47
CA SER A 34 3.43 33.52 6.00
C SER A 34 2.61 34.51 6.83
N ASN A 35 1.78 34.04 7.77
CA ASN A 35 1.02 34.86 8.73
C ASN A 35 0.92 34.15 10.10
N PRO A 36 1.88 34.35 11.02
CA PRO A 36 1.79 33.82 12.37
C PRO A 36 0.63 34.44 13.20
N SER A 37 0.12 35.60 12.78
CA SER A 37 -0.96 36.32 13.49
C SER A 37 -2.38 35.76 13.27
N LYS A 38 -2.60 34.82 12.36
CA LYS A 38 -3.90 34.17 12.16
C LYS A 38 -4.04 32.80 12.84
N THR A 39 -2.96 32.25 13.39
CA THR A 39 -2.97 30.98 14.13
C THR A 39 -3.09 31.14 15.64
N SER A 40 -2.96 32.34 16.14
CA SER A 40 -3.22 32.66 17.55
C SER A 40 -4.52 33.44 17.70
N ASP A 41 -5.63 32.82 17.34
CA ASP A 41 -6.91 33.19 17.94
C ASP A 41 -6.86 32.69 19.40
N ASN A 42 -6.38 33.58 20.30
CA ASN A 42 -6.19 33.34 21.73
C ASN A 42 -7.51 33.08 22.49
N SER A 43 -8.60 32.80 21.75
CA SER A 43 -9.94 32.58 22.32
C SER A 43 -10.39 31.11 22.30
N THR A 44 -9.65 30.19 21.65
CA THR A 44 -9.93 28.77 21.77
C THR A 44 -9.01 28.15 22.82
N PRO A 45 -9.54 27.40 23.81
CA PRO A 45 -8.71 26.64 24.74
C PRO A 45 -7.77 25.75 23.93
N GLN A 46 -6.47 25.77 24.18
CA GLN A 46 -5.53 24.82 23.58
C GLN A 46 -5.97 23.43 24.02
N LEU A 47 -6.72 22.77 23.14
CA LEU A 47 -7.10 21.37 23.33
C LEU A 47 -5.80 20.56 23.39
N GLY A 48 -5.68 19.66 24.34
CA GLY A 48 -4.54 18.75 24.37
C GLY A 48 -4.45 17.99 23.05
N LEU A 49 -3.24 17.64 22.60
CA LEU A 49 -2.98 16.94 21.33
C LEU A 49 -3.97 15.78 21.05
N PHE A 50 -4.32 15.03 22.07
CA PHE A 50 -5.27 13.92 21.95
C PHE A 50 -6.70 14.41 21.61
N GLN A 51 -7.14 15.50 22.25
CA GLN A 51 -8.46 16.08 21.99
C GLN A 51 -8.53 16.70 20.59
N GLU A 52 -7.43 17.29 20.12
CA GLU A 52 -7.33 17.85 18.77
C GLU A 52 -7.40 16.76 17.70
N ILE A 53 -6.74 15.61 17.93
CA ILE A 53 -6.85 14.43 17.04
C ILE A 53 -8.29 13.90 17.01
N VAL A 54 -8.92 13.71 18.16
CA VAL A 54 -10.30 13.23 18.26
C VAL A 54 -11.27 14.19 17.58
N ASP A 55 -11.10 15.49 17.77
CA ASP A 55 -11.91 16.50 17.11
C ASP A 55 -11.72 16.50 15.59
N SER A 56 -10.47 16.37 15.13
CA SER A 56 -10.15 16.26 13.70
C SER A 56 -10.74 15.00 13.06
N ILE A 57 -10.79 13.87 13.78
CA ILE A 57 -11.46 12.65 13.31
C ILE A 57 -12.98 12.87 13.18
N LYS A 58 -13.60 13.55 14.13
CA LYS A 58 -15.04 13.87 14.08
C LYS A 58 -15.40 14.77 12.90
N HIS A 59 -14.56 15.80 12.68
CA HIS A 59 -14.75 16.78 11.61
C HIS A 59 -14.07 16.41 10.28
N MET A 60 -13.62 15.16 10.15
CA MET A 60 -12.96 14.65 8.95
C MET A 60 -13.84 14.82 7.69
N PRO A 61 -13.32 15.42 6.61
CA PRO A 61 -14.07 15.61 5.37
C PRO A 61 -14.65 14.30 4.84
N ILE A 62 -15.86 14.34 4.27
CA ILE A 62 -16.56 13.13 3.79
C ILE A 62 -15.76 12.37 2.73
N GLN A 63 -15.06 13.09 1.85
CA GLN A 63 -14.22 12.46 0.81
C GLN A 63 -13.01 11.74 1.42
N MET A 64 -12.41 12.32 2.46
CA MET A 64 -11.35 11.65 3.21
C MET A 64 -11.85 10.36 3.88
N LYS A 65 -13.08 10.37 4.47
CA LYS A 65 -13.70 9.15 5.04
C LYS A 65 -13.90 8.05 3.99
N ARG A 66 -14.34 8.44 2.79
CA ARG A 66 -14.51 7.52 1.66
C ARG A 66 -13.19 6.92 1.20
N LEU A 67 -12.17 7.77 1.07
CA LEU A 67 -10.84 7.34 0.68
C LEU A 67 -10.17 6.47 1.76
N ALA A 68 -10.40 6.79 3.04
CA ALA A 68 -9.96 5.99 4.17
C ALA A 68 -10.59 4.57 4.14
N LEU A 69 -11.86 4.45 3.74
CA LEU A 69 -12.51 3.14 3.57
C LEU A 69 -11.86 2.33 2.43
N VAL A 70 -11.53 2.96 1.30
CA VAL A 70 -10.80 2.29 0.21
C VAL A 70 -9.46 1.76 0.71
N ASN A 71 -8.68 2.59 1.41
CA ASN A 71 -7.42 2.17 2.00
C ASN A 71 -7.59 1.05 3.02
N PHE A 72 -8.59 1.15 3.89
CA PHE A 72 -8.87 0.13 4.90
C PHE A 72 -9.12 -1.26 4.31
N ILE A 73 -9.67 -1.33 3.08
CA ILE A 73 -9.87 -2.59 2.36
C ILE A 73 -8.61 -3.00 1.59
N THR A 74 -7.87 -2.03 1.02
CA THR A 74 -6.69 -2.29 0.19
C THR A 74 -5.53 -2.88 1.00
N TRP A 75 -5.20 -2.30 2.16
CA TRP A 75 -3.97 -2.62 2.90
C TRP A 75 -3.93 -4.03 3.49
N PRO A 76 -5.02 -4.61 4.03
CA PRO A 76 -5.02 -6.03 4.40
C PRO A 76 -4.74 -6.95 3.21
N GLY A 77 -5.22 -6.61 2.02
CA GLY A 77 -4.94 -7.38 0.81
C GLY A 77 -3.45 -7.43 0.48
N LEU A 78 -2.77 -6.30 0.59
CA LEU A 78 -1.32 -6.21 0.41
C LEU A 78 -0.55 -6.92 1.53
N PHE A 79 -1.00 -6.78 2.78
CA PHE A 79 -0.43 -7.50 3.92
C PHE A 79 -0.42 -9.02 3.68
N LEU A 80 -1.54 -9.58 3.21
CA LEU A 80 -1.64 -11.00 2.89
C LEU A 80 -0.68 -11.41 1.77
N MET A 81 -0.52 -10.60 0.75
CA MET A 81 0.49 -10.81 -0.29
C MET A 81 1.89 -10.85 0.30
N TRP A 82 2.33 -9.83 1.02
CA TRP A 82 3.68 -9.76 1.54
C TRP A 82 3.99 -10.89 2.52
N PHE A 83 3.02 -11.28 3.33
CA PHE A 83 3.24 -12.29 4.36
C PHE A 83 3.21 -13.72 3.81
N TYR A 84 2.36 -14.01 2.83
CA TYR A 84 2.11 -15.38 2.39
C TYR A 84 2.62 -15.71 0.98
N TYR A 85 2.89 -14.72 0.11
CA TYR A 85 3.23 -14.98 -1.28
C TYR A 85 4.50 -15.83 -1.44
N SER A 86 5.63 -15.40 -0.90
CA SER A 86 6.92 -16.08 -1.12
C SER A 86 6.90 -17.51 -0.59
N THR A 87 6.36 -17.71 0.62
CA THR A 87 6.24 -19.04 1.19
C THR A 87 5.19 -19.90 0.50
N GLY A 88 4.11 -19.29 -0.02
CA GLY A 88 3.09 -19.95 -0.82
C GLY A 88 3.66 -20.48 -2.14
N VAL A 89 4.40 -19.65 -2.87
CA VAL A 89 5.10 -20.05 -4.10
C VAL A 89 6.06 -21.21 -3.82
N ALA A 90 6.90 -21.09 -2.80
CA ALA A 90 7.90 -22.12 -2.48
C ALA A 90 7.26 -23.46 -2.09
N THR A 91 6.15 -23.47 -1.35
CA THR A 91 5.51 -24.70 -0.86
C THR A 91 4.48 -25.29 -1.82
N GLN A 92 3.71 -24.47 -2.53
CA GLN A 92 2.57 -24.94 -3.30
C GLN A 92 2.81 -24.99 -4.81
N ILE A 93 3.67 -24.11 -5.36
CA ILE A 93 4.03 -24.11 -6.78
C ILE A 93 5.30 -24.92 -7.02
N PHE A 94 6.32 -24.73 -6.16
CA PHE A 94 7.57 -25.50 -6.26
C PHE A 94 7.53 -26.81 -5.49
N HIS A 95 6.51 -27.04 -4.64
CA HIS A 95 6.40 -28.24 -3.78
C HIS A 95 7.60 -28.46 -2.85
N GLY A 96 8.25 -27.37 -2.42
CA GLY A 96 9.36 -27.40 -1.47
C GLY A 96 8.89 -27.64 -0.05
N ASP A 97 9.67 -28.38 0.73
CA ASP A 97 9.39 -28.65 2.15
C ASP A 97 10.10 -27.61 3.05
N PRO A 98 9.34 -26.76 3.76
CA PRO A 98 9.92 -25.74 4.64
C PRO A 98 10.58 -26.33 5.89
N THR A 99 10.24 -27.58 6.30
CA THR A 99 10.76 -28.18 7.52
C THR A 99 12.19 -28.70 7.33
N THR A 100 12.50 -29.19 6.15
CA THR A 100 13.83 -29.69 5.79
C THR A 100 14.71 -28.60 5.14
N ASN A 101 14.16 -27.41 4.93
CA ASN A 101 14.81 -26.31 4.17
C ASN A 101 15.41 -26.83 2.85
N SER A 102 14.61 -27.60 2.11
CA SER A 102 15.01 -28.28 0.90
C SER A 102 15.53 -27.30 -0.15
N GLU A 103 16.40 -27.74 -1.03
CA GLU A 103 16.90 -26.95 -2.16
C GLU A 103 15.74 -26.41 -3.02
N VAL A 104 14.71 -27.23 -3.23
CA VAL A 104 13.49 -26.87 -3.97
C VAL A 104 12.72 -25.73 -3.28
N PHE A 105 12.63 -25.75 -1.95
CA PHE A 105 12.01 -24.67 -1.18
C PHE A 105 12.78 -23.35 -1.36
N THR A 106 14.10 -23.42 -1.29
CA THR A 106 14.97 -22.26 -1.49
C THR A 106 14.83 -21.68 -2.90
N LEU A 107 14.84 -22.54 -3.93
CA LEU A 107 14.59 -22.13 -5.32
C LEU A 107 13.21 -21.45 -5.49
N GLY A 108 12.18 -21.96 -4.82
CA GLY A 108 10.86 -21.35 -4.83
C GLY A 108 10.83 -19.97 -4.19
N LEU A 109 11.55 -19.76 -3.06
CA LEU A 109 11.70 -18.45 -2.43
C LEU A 109 12.47 -17.47 -3.32
N GLU A 110 13.56 -17.91 -3.97
CA GLU A 110 14.34 -17.09 -4.91
C GLU A 110 13.49 -16.66 -6.11
N HIS A 111 12.70 -17.58 -6.66
CA HIS A 111 11.78 -17.26 -7.75
C HIS A 111 10.72 -16.25 -7.32
N ALA A 112 10.09 -16.42 -6.16
CA ALA A 112 9.12 -15.48 -5.62
C ALA A 112 9.73 -14.10 -5.37
N ASN A 113 10.96 -14.03 -4.87
CA ASN A 113 11.67 -12.76 -4.68
C ASN A 113 11.99 -12.08 -6.02
N THR A 114 12.36 -12.86 -7.04
CA THR A 114 12.61 -12.34 -8.40
C THR A 114 11.35 -11.78 -9.03
N THR A 115 10.21 -12.47 -8.90
CA THR A 115 8.92 -11.95 -9.39
C THR A 115 8.47 -10.71 -8.63
N SER A 116 8.78 -10.62 -7.32
CA SER A 116 8.56 -9.40 -6.52
C SER A 116 9.46 -8.23 -6.97
N ALA A 117 10.68 -8.52 -7.46
CA ALA A 117 11.52 -7.49 -8.08
C ALA A 117 10.90 -6.96 -9.38
N ILE A 118 10.25 -7.82 -10.18
CA ILE A 118 9.50 -7.39 -11.37
C ILE A 118 8.32 -6.49 -10.98
N LEU A 119 7.60 -6.80 -9.90
CA LEU A 119 6.56 -5.90 -9.35
C LEU A 119 7.12 -4.49 -9.16
N ASN A 120 8.27 -4.37 -8.47
CA ASN A 120 8.89 -3.07 -8.21
C ASN A 120 9.37 -2.37 -9.49
N LEU A 121 9.90 -3.12 -10.46
CA LEU A 121 10.33 -2.58 -11.75
C LEU A 121 9.13 -2.03 -12.54
N VAL A 122 8.02 -2.78 -12.59
CA VAL A 122 6.78 -2.32 -13.23
C VAL A 122 6.21 -1.12 -12.50
N THR A 123 6.21 -1.12 -11.17
CA THR A 123 5.79 0.03 -10.35
C THR A 123 6.56 1.29 -10.74
N PHE A 124 7.88 1.19 -10.81
CA PHE A 124 8.74 2.29 -11.21
C PHE A 124 8.40 2.78 -12.63
N GLY A 125 8.38 1.89 -13.61
CA GLY A 125 8.08 2.25 -15.00
C GLY A 125 6.66 2.81 -15.17
N PHE A 126 5.67 2.18 -14.56
CA PHE A 126 4.27 2.60 -14.67
C PHE A 126 3.99 3.94 -13.98
N SER A 127 4.72 4.27 -12.91
CA SER A 127 4.55 5.54 -12.21
C SER A 127 4.72 6.77 -13.12
N PHE A 128 5.60 6.70 -14.13
CA PHE A 128 5.76 7.76 -15.12
C PHE A 128 4.55 7.92 -16.06
N THR A 129 3.73 6.90 -16.20
CA THR A 129 2.53 6.94 -17.03
C THR A 129 1.30 7.46 -16.27
N LEU A 130 1.32 7.48 -14.94
CA LEU A 130 0.18 7.89 -14.11
C LEU A 130 -0.35 9.29 -14.46
N PRO A 131 0.48 10.35 -14.66
CA PRO A 131 -0.03 11.65 -15.05
C PRO A 131 -0.84 11.63 -16.36
N PHE A 132 -0.42 10.79 -17.32
CA PHE A 132 -1.15 10.62 -18.58
C PHE A 132 -2.53 9.98 -18.34
N TRP A 133 -2.62 8.93 -17.53
CA TRP A 133 -3.90 8.30 -17.21
C TRP A 133 -4.82 9.23 -16.44
N VAL A 134 -4.27 9.96 -15.47
CA VAL A 134 -5.01 10.94 -14.67
C VAL A 134 -5.58 12.05 -15.54
N SER A 135 -4.82 12.56 -16.53
CA SER A 135 -5.31 13.60 -17.44
C SER A 135 -6.40 13.11 -18.39
N ARG A 136 -6.51 11.80 -18.64
CA ARG A 136 -7.50 11.22 -19.55
C ARG A 136 -8.79 10.78 -18.86
N ILE A 137 -8.68 10.16 -17.71
CA ILE A 137 -9.81 9.50 -17.04
C ILE A 137 -10.01 9.95 -15.58
N GLY A 138 -9.19 10.89 -15.09
CA GLY A 138 -9.25 11.40 -13.72
C GLY A 138 -8.56 10.49 -12.71
N LYS A 139 -8.31 11.02 -11.51
CA LYS A 139 -7.60 10.30 -10.41
C LYS A 139 -8.37 9.08 -9.93
N LYS A 140 -9.68 9.22 -9.77
CA LYS A 140 -10.58 8.18 -9.29
C LYS A 140 -10.54 6.94 -10.18
N TYR A 141 -10.80 7.10 -11.49
CA TYR A 141 -10.86 5.96 -12.40
C TYR A 141 -9.49 5.36 -12.66
N THR A 142 -8.42 6.17 -12.67
CA THR A 142 -7.05 5.67 -12.73
C THR A 142 -6.76 4.76 -11.54
N HIS A 143 -7.07 5.20 -10.31
CA HIS A 143 -6.86 4.37 -9.11
C HIS A 143 -7.71 3.10 -9.13
N THR A 144 -9.00 3.24 -9.49
CA THR A 144 -9.92 2.09 -9.65
C THR A 144 -9.36 1.03 -10.59
N LEU A 145 -8.97 1.43 -11.81
CA LEU A 145 -8.45 0.48 -12.81
C LEU A 145 -7.17 -0.19 -12.34
N CYS A 146 -6.26 0.56 -11.73
CA CYS A 146 -5.02 0.01 -11.18
C CYS A 146 -5.31 -1.04 -10.09
N LEU A 147 -6.25 -0.76 -9.16
CA LEU A 147 -6.64 -1.71 -8.13
C LEU A 147 -7.27 -2.98 -8.70
N LEU A 148 -8.15 -2.85 -9.71
CA LEU A 148 -8.75 -4.00 -10.38
C LEU A 148 -7.70 -4.84 -11.09
N VAL A 149 -6.79 -4.23 -11.84
CA VAL A 149 -5.69 -4.92 -12.54
C VAL A 149 -4.78 -5.64 -11.57
N GLY A 150 -4.33 -4.98 -10.50
CA GLY A 150 -3.47 -5.62 -9.51
C GLY A 150 -4.18 -6.69 -8.69
N GLY A 151 -5.48 -6.49 -8.39
CA GLY A 151 -6.30 -7.50 -7.74
C GLY A 151 -6.45 -8.75 -8.60
N MET A 152 -6.68 -8.60 -9.91
CA MET A 152 -6.67 -9.73 -10.87
C MET A 152 -5.29 -10.41 -10.92
N GLY A 153 -4.21 -9.62 -10.86
CA GLY A 153 -2.86 -10.15 -10.75
C GLY A 153 -2.67 -11.06 -9.52
N LEU A 154 -3.11 -10.62 -8.33
CA LEU A 154 -3.04 -11.45 -7.13
C LEU A 154 -3.95 -12.67 -7.18
N VAL A 155 -5.17 -12.52 -7.67
CA VAL A 155 -6.10 -13.65 -7.86
C VAL A 155 -5.50 -14.69 -8.79
N SER A 156 -4.84 -14.26 -9.89
CA SER A 156 -4.25 -15.18 -10.87
C SER A 156 -3.15 -16.07 -10.27
N VAL A 157 -2.43 -15.60 -9.23
CA VAL A 157 -1.38 -16.39 -8.55
C VAL A 157 -1.88 -17.75 -8.08
N TYR A 158 -3.13 -17.81 -7.60
CA TYR A 158 -3.72 -19.06 -7.10
C TYR A 158 -3.97 -20.10 -8.20
N PHE A 159 -4.16 -19.67 -9.44
CA PHE A 159 -4.46 -20.53 -10.59
C PHE A 159 -3.25 -20.81 -11.48
N VAL A 160 -2.08 -20.34 -11.09
CA VAL A 160 -0.85 -20.52 -11.87
C VAL A 160 -0.16 -21.82 -11.48
N ASP A 161 -0.07 -22.75 -12.45
CA ASP A 161 0.70 -23.98 -12.31
C ASP A 161 2.14 -23.84 -12.80
N GLN A 162 2.41 -22.87 -13.70
CA GLN A 162 3.74 -22.64 -14.26
C GLN A 162 4.41 -21.44 -13.59
N PRO A 163 5.56 -21.63 -12.90
CA PRO A 163 6.23 -20.56 -12.17
C PRO A 163 6.49 -19.28 -12.98
N ASN A 164 6.76 -19.40 -14.27
CA ASN A 164 7.04 -18.24 -15.14
C ASN A 164 5.84 -17.31 -15.34
N LEU A 165 4.61 -17.77 -15.16
CA LEU A 165 3.43 -16.93 -15.26
C LEU A 165 3.31 -15.96 -14.07
N LEU A 166 3.99 -16.25 -12.95
CA LEU A 166 4.05 -15.35 -11.79
C LEU A 166 4.70 -13.99 -12.13
N TYR A 167 5.57 -13.92 -13.14
CA TYR A 167 6.10 -12.63 -13.62
C TYR A 167 5.01 -11.72 -14.15
N VAL A 168 4.03 -12.27 -14.86
CA VAL A 168 2.87 -11.52 -15.34
C VAL A 168 1.97 -11.12 -14.18
N SER A 169 1.65 -12.06 -13.30
CA SER A 169 0.82 -11.81 -12.10
C SER A 169 1.38 -10.68 -11.26
N MET A 170 2.67 -10.75 -10.91
CA MET A 170 3.33 -9.73 -10.09
C MET A 170 3.56 -8.40 -10.84
N GLY A 171 3.74 -8.45 -12.17
CA GLY A 171 3.74 -7.26 -13.01
C GLY A 171 2.41 -6.49 -12.93
N LEU A 172 1.28 -7.19 -12.99
CA LEU A 172 -0.05 -6.57 -12.81
C LEU A 172 -0.22 -5.95 -11.43
N VAL A 173 0.30 -6.61 -10.38
CA VAL A 173 0.31 -6.04 -9.02
C VAL A 173 1.17 -4.77 -8.96
N GLY A 174 2.27 -4.70 -9.70
CA GLY A 174 3.12 -3.52 -9.78
C GLY A 174 2.38 -2.28 -10.30
N ILE A 175 1.42 -2.46 -11.23
CA ILE A 175 0.53 -1.38 -11.71
C ILE A 175 -0.32 -0.84 -10.55
N ALA A 176 -0.92 -1.72 -9.75
CA ALA A 176 -1.69 -1.30 -8.58
C ALA A 176 -0.80 -0.60 -7.55
N TRP A 177 0.39 -1.14 -7.29
CA TRP A 177 1.32 -0.59 -6.31
C TRP A 177 1.74 0.84 -6.64
N ALA A 178 2.03 1.16 -7.91
CA ALA A 178 2.31 2.52 -8.36
C ALA A 178 1.17 3.49 -8.02
N SER A 179 -0.06 3.06 -8.23
CA SER A 179 -1.25 3.86 -7.93
C SER A 179 -1.52 3.97 -6.42
N ILE A 180 -1.34 2.90 -5.65
CA ILE A 180 -1.56 2.87 -4.19
C ILE A 180 -0.62 3.84 -3.48
N LEU A 181 0.63 3.95 -3.93
CA LEU A 181 1.62 4.87 -3.35
C LEU A 181 1.34 6.35 -3.65
N SER A 182 0.61 6.67 -4.72
CA SER A 182 0.49 8.05 -5.21
C SER A 182 -0.94 8.59 -5.20
N MET A 183 -1.92 7.83 -5.71
CA MET A 183 -3.27 8.35 -5.95
C MET A 183 -4.05 8.71 -4.68
N PRO A 184 -4.05 7.91 -3.59
CA PRO A 184 -4.77 8.27 -2.38
C PRO A 184 -4.31 9.60 -1.80
N TYR A 185 -2.99 9.84 -1.75
CA TYR A 185 -2.45 11.10 -1.25
C TYR A 185 -2.72 12.28 -2.18
N SER A 186 -2.63 12.05 -3.51
CA SER A 186 -2.97 13.07 -4.50
C SER A 186 -4.45 13.45 -4.50
N MET A 187 -5.35 12.52 -4.20
CA MET A 187 -6.78 12.82 -4.02
C MET A 187 -7.03 13.51 -2.68
N LEU A 188 -6.37 13.04 -1.62
CA LEU A 188 -6.54 13.57 -0.27
C LEU A 188 -6.13 15.04 -0.17
N SER A 189 -5.01 15.43 -0.79
CA SER A 189 -4.50 16.81 -0.74
C SER A 189 -5.48 17.84 -1.30
N GLY A 190 -6.36 17.46 -2.21
CA GLY A 190 -7.42 18.33 -2.74
C GLY A 190 -8.58 18.61 -1.79
N TYR A 191 -8.73 17.82 -0.72
CA TYR A 191 -9.87 17.92 0.21
C TYR A 191 -9.49 18.46 1.60
N ILE A 192 -8.21 18.67 1.86
CA ILE A 192 -7.70 19.06 3.17
C ILE A 192 -7.26 20.53 3.12
N PRO A 193 -7.66 21.36 4.12
CA PRO A 193 -7.11 22.69 4.28
C PRO A 193 -5.59 22.67 4.52
N GLU A 194 -4.84 23.54 3.85
CA GLU A 194 -3.36 23.59 3.93
C GLU A 194 -2.84 23.64 5.36
N HIS A 195 -3.46 24.42 6.24
CA HIS A 195 -3.05 24.60 7.64
C HIS A 195 -3.26 23.35 8.51
N LYS A 196 -4.02 22.34 8.05
CA LYS A 196 -4.27 21.07 8.75
C LYS A 196 -3.70 19.86 7.99
N MET A 197 -2.92 20.09 6.93
CA MET A 197 -2.41 19.04 6.07
C MET A 197 -1.66 17.95 6.85
N GLY A 198 -0.71 18.32 7.70
CA GLY A 198 0.10 17.36 8.47
C GLY A 198 -0.75 16.48 9.39
N MET A 199 -1.71 17.07 10.08
CA MET A 199 -2.61 16.33 10.98
C MET A 199 -3.48 15.32 10.22
N TYR A 200 -4.13 15.75 9.16
CA TYR A 200 -4.99 14.87 8.38
C TYR A 200 -4.22 13.79 7.62
N MET A 201 -2.98 14.07 7.16
CA MET A 201 -2.10 13.04 6.61
C MET A 201 -1.72 11.99 7.65
N GLY A 202 -1.45 12.41 8.90
CA GLY A 202 -1.22 11.49 10.02
C GLY A 202 -2.44 10.62 10.34
N ILE A 203 -3.64 11.23 10.41
CA ILE A 203 -4.90 10.49 10.60
C ILE A 203 -5.14 9.52 9.45
N PHE A 204 -4.83 9.91 8.23
CA PHE A 204 -5.01 9.05 7.05
C PHE A 204 -4.11 7.81 7.10
N ASN A 205 -2.87 7.96 7.55
CA ASN A 205 -1.96 6.83 7.74
C ASN A 205 -2.46 5.84 8.79
N PHE A 206 -3.28 6.27 9.74
CA PHE A 206 -3.92 5.36 10.69
C PHE A 206 -4.83 4.34 9.99
N PHE A 207 -5.51 4.74 8.91
CA PHE A 207 -6.34 3.83 8.10
C PHE A 207 -5.53 2.89 7.20
N ILE A 208 -4.21 3.02 7.18
CA ILE A 208 -3.26 2.08 6.57
C ILE A 208 -2.83 1.06 7.64
N VAL A 209 -2.30 1.56 8.74
CA VAL A 209 -1.66 0.75 9.78
C VAL A 209 -2.67 -0.08 10.58
N LEU A 210 -3.82 0.48 10.94
CA LEU A 210 -4.82 -0.22 11.76
C LEU A 210 -5.33 -1.51 11.10
N PRO A 211 -5.74 -1.51 9.82
CA PRO A 211 -6.19 -2.76 9.18
C PRO A 211 -5.06 -3.80 9.03
N GLU A 212 -3.80 -3.39 8.88
CA GLU A 212 -2.66 -4.32 8.88
C GLU A 212 -2.43 -4.96 10.25
N ILE A 213 -2.54 -4.18 11.33
CA ILE A 213 -2.49 -4.71 12.70
C ILE A 213 -3.61 -5.73 12.91
N ILE A 214 -4.84 -5.41 12.52
CA ILE A 214 -5.98 -6.32 12.62
C ILE A 214 -5.72 -7.60 11.81
N ALA A 215 -5.27 -7.49 10.57
CA ALA A 215 -4.93 -8.64 9.74
C ALA A 215 -3.82 -9.49 10.40
N SER A 216 -2.76 -8.86 10.89
CA SER A 216 -1.64 -9.54 11.57
C SER A 216 -2.08 -10.33 12.81
N LEU A 217 -2.97 -9.77 13.62
CA LEU A 217 -3.43 -10.42 14.85
C LEU A 217 -4.41 -11.56 14.62
N PHE A 218 -5.28 -11.44 13.63
CA PHE A 218 -6.40 -12.36 13.46
C PHE A 218 -6.23 -13.34 12.30
N PHE A 219 -5.49 -12.99 11.25
CA PHE A 219 -5.46 -13.81 10.05
C PHE A 219 -4.70 -15.14 10.25
N GLY A 220 -3.73 -15.21 11.14
CA GLY A 220 -3.05 -16.45 11.49
C GLY A 220 -4.02 -17.53 12.01
N LYS A 221 -5.02 -17.14 12.82
CA LYS A 221 -6.06 -18.05 13.28
C LYS A 221 -7.01 -18.45 12.13
N ILE A 222 -7.33 -17.54 11.23
CA ILE A 222 -8.14 -17.84 10.04
C ILE A 222 -7.42 -18.86 9.16
N MET A 223 -6.10 -18.68 8.94
CA MET A 223 -5.26 -19.60 8.18
C MET A 223 -5.32 -21.03 8.71
N SER A 224 -5.11 -21.19 10.02
CA SER A 224 -5.09 -22.53 10.63
C SER A 224 -6.48 -23.18 10.77
N SER A 225 -7.54 -22.38 11.05
CA SER A 225 -8.87 -22.92 11.37
C SER A 225 -9.77 -23.10 10.15
N TYR A 226 -9.61 -22.30 9.10
CA TYR A 226 -10.52 -22.25 7.96
C TYR A 226 -9.85 -22.48 6.60
N LEU A 227 -8.56 -22.17 6.47
CA LEU A 227 -7.85 -22.24 5.19
C LEU A 227 -6.86 -23.40 5.11
N ASN A 228 -6.84 -24.32 6.08
CA ASN A 228 -5.90 -25.44 6.13
C ASN A 228 -4.43 -25.05 5.89
N ASN A 229 -4.04 -23.84 6.29
CA ASN A 229 -2.75 -23.22 6.01
C ASN A 229 -2.40 -23.08 4.51
N ASP A 230 -3.40 -23.00 3.65
CA ASP A 230 -3.21 -22.71 2.23
C ASP A 230 -2.79 -21.24 2.03
N ARG A 231 -1.48 -21.04 1.78
CA ARG A 231 -0.88 -19.71 1.68
C ARG A 231 -1.29 -18.98 0.40
N LEU A 232 -1.46 -19.71 -0.71
CA LEU A 232 -1.92 -19.09 -1.96
C LEU A 232 -3.39 -18.67 -1.88
N MET A 233 -4.21 -19.37 -1.09
CA MET A 233 -5.57 -18.93 -0.79
C MET A 233 -5.57 -17.58 -0.04
N ALA A 234 -4.62 -17.35 0.86
CA ALA A 234 -4.47 -16.04 1.49
C ALA A 234 -4.14 -14.94 0.48
N VAL A 235 -3.27 -15.22 -0.48
CA VAL A 235 -2.93 -14.28 -1.58
C VAL A 235 -4.15 -14.01 -2.47
N LEU A 236 -4.94 -15.05 -2.77
CA LEU A 236 -6.21 -14.92 -3.51
C LEU A 236 -7.18 -13.99 -2.78
N ILE A 237 -7.37 -14.19 -1.46
CA ILE A 237 -8.21 -13.31 -0.63
C ILE A 237 -7.68 -11.87 -0.71
N GLY A 238 -6.36 -11.69 -0.66
CA GLY A 238 -5.71 -10.38 -0.85
C GLY A 238 -6.10 -9.74 -2.19
N GLY A 239 -6.09 -10.51 -3.27
CA GLY A 239 -6.53 -10.06 -4.59
C GLY A 239 -8.02 -9.68 -4.63
N CYS A 240 -8.89 -10.47 -4.00
CA CYS A 240 -10.31 -10.16 -3.86
C CYS A 240 -10.54 -8.85 -3.08
N LEU A 241 -9.73 -8.58 -2.04
CA LEU A 241 -9.79 -7.33 -1.29
C LEU A 241 -9.39 -6.14 -2.18
N LEU A 242 -8.35 -6.26 -3.01
CA LEU A 242 -7.96 -5.20 -3.95
C LEU A 242 -9.06 -4.93 -4.98
N ILE A 243 -9.67 -5.97 -5.55
CA ILE A 243 -10.81 -5.82 -6.47
C ILE A 243 -11.97 -5.11 -5.77
N THR A 244 -12.31 -5.55 -4.56
CA THR A 244 -13.36 -4.92 -3.75
C THR A 244 -13.06 -3.46 -3.48
N ALA A 245 -11.81 -3.12 -3.11
CA ALA A 245 -11.38 -1.73 -2.90
C ALA A 245 -11.52 -0.89 -4.19
N GLY A 246 -11.16 -1.47 -5.35
CA GLY A 246 -11.34 -0.83 -6.64
C GLY A 246 -12.81 -0.54 -6.96
N LEU A 247 -13.70 -1.50 -6.74
CA LEU A 247 -15.14 -1.30 -6.92
C LEU A 247 -15.69 -0.25 -5.95
N VAL A 248 -15.33 -0.35 -4.68
CA VAL A 248 -15.69 0.64 -3.65
C VAL A 248 -15.21 2.04 -4.06
N CYS A 249 -13.97 2.18 -4.54
CA CYS A 249 -13.43 3.44 -5.06
C CYS A 249 -14.30 3.99 -6.19
N ALA A 250 -14.67 3.16 -7.17
CA ALA A 250 -15.50 3.55 -8.29
C ALA A 250 -16.88 4.11 -7.87
N PHE A 251 -17.50 3.52 -6.84
CA PHE A 251 -18.86 3.92 -6.45
C PHE A 251 -18.92 5.03 -5.41
N ILE A 252 -17.95 5.10 -4.47
CA ILE A 252 -18.08 6.04 -3.34
C ILE A 252 -17.27 7.31 -3.52
N ILE A 253 -16.15 7.29 -4.23
CA ILE A 253 -15.35 8.51 -4.46
C ILE A 253 -16.09 9.38 -5.45
N LYS A 254 -16.32 10.66 -5.10
CA LYS A 254 -16.81 11.66 -6.03
C LYS A 254 -15.61 12.37 -6.63
N GLU A 255 -15.63 12.55 -7.93
CA GLU A 255 -14.63 13.35 -8.64
C GLU A 255 -14.98 14.83 -8.44
N ASP A 256 -14.01 15.66 -8.04
CA ASP A 256 -14.19 17.09 -8.05
C ASP A 256 -14.21 17.57 -9.50
N GLN A 257 -15.29 18.25 -9.87
CA GLN A 257 -15.46 18.90 -11.18
C GLN A 257 -14.65 20.21 -11.27
N THR A 258 -13.45 20.26 -10.68
CA THR A 258 -12.62 21.49 -10.71
C THR A 258 -11.52 21.42 -11.77
N HIS A 259 -11.82 20.92 -12.96
CA HIS A 259 -10.92 21.00 -14.12
C HIS A 259 -11.62 21.43 -15.42
N ASP A 260 -12.54 22.41 -15.33
CA ASP A 260 -12.96 23.19 -16.48
C ASP A 260 -12.90 24.69 -16.11
N ALA A 261 -11.69 25.25 -16.09
CA ALA A 261 -11.45 26.69 -16.17
C ALA A 261 -10.02 26.94 -16.65
#